data_4dff38faba50b41364d2d6ca6c4d55f4
#
_entry.id   4dff38faba50b41364d2d6ca6c4d55f4
#
_cell.length_a   1.000
_cell.length_b   1.000
_cell.length_c   1.000
_cell.angle_alpha   90.00
_cell.angle_beta   90.00
_cell.angle_gamma   90.00
#
_symmetry.space_group_name_H-M   'P 1'
#
loop_
_entity.id
_entity.type
_entity.pdbx_description
1 polymer ?
#
loop_
_entity_poly.entity_id
_entity_poly.type
_entity_poly.pdbx_seq_one_letter_code
_entity_poly.pdbx_strand_id
1 'polypeptide(L)'
;MERSVGLLKFSIFSVTVGVVSGFGAVVFRALIAFFHNLFFLGTISAEYDANLHTPDSPWGALVILAPVVGALIVTALVETFAPEARGHGVPEVMDAVYYRKGVIRPVVALIKSLASALCIGCGGSVGREGPIVQIGSSFGSTMGQLFAMSPRQRIVLVAAGAGGGIAATFNTPIGGVLFAVELILHEISVKTLVPVVITTAIATYVGQLFFGVHPSFVIPALEKPYFHLANPWLLASYGGLGVFVGLASTAFIRVLYGLEDFFEERLGKNHYVRNAGGMLIFGIVIYLLKVASGHYYIEGVGYAVVQDVLTGKIPAFSFLVVLCLLKLFATSLTLASGGSGGIFSPSLFMGATAGGAYGSLLVFLIPGLGIDPAAFAVAGMAGMVGGTTGAALTAIVMIFEMTLDYSVILPMTITVALSYGVRKLLFKESIYTLKPVRRGYVVPDTLQADLLHAKRARDLMDTHIGTIGLSETGHIARYVSNSEISHLIVQEDDKIIGALPRESVENRQEETAFNLKEKILKDFVVANETDTLFNVIEKLHRNNKASLAIVVSDKKKTDSRRVAGVITRDHLTRILEEYEELFSGRDDSI
;
A
#
# COMPACT_ATOMS: atom_id res chain seq x y z
N MET A 1 30.33 -5.43 3.06
CA MET A 1 30.08 -4.55 4.23
C MET A 1 29.18 -3.41 3.78
N GLU A 2 27.98 -3.31 4.34
CA GLU A 2 27.07 -2.18 4.08
C GLU A 2 27.63 -0.92 4.76
N ARG A 3 27.65 0.22 4.03
CA ARG A 3 28.24 1.48 4.50
C ARG A 3 27.19 2.56 4.64
N SER A 4 27.28 3.35 5.70
CA SER A 4 26.50 4.58 5.83
C SER A 4 27.18 5.69 5.02
N VAL A 5 26.41 6.32 4.12
CA VAL A 5 26.84 7.41 3.25
C VAL A 5 26.50 8.74 3.92
N GLY A 6 27.44 9.70 3.89
CA GLY A 6 27.19 11.04 4.45
C GLY A 6 26.06 11.78 3.71
N LEU A 7 25.40 12.72 4.40
CA LEU A 7 24.19 13.43 3.93
C LEU A 7 24.36 14.06 2.55
N LEU A 8 25.48 14.72 2.26
CA LEU A 8 25.73 15.36 0.96
C LEU A 8 25.73 14.35 -0.19
N LYS A 9 26.45 13.24 -0.03
CA LYS A 9 26.47 12.17 -1.04
C LYS A 9 25.09 11.51 -1.19
N PHE A 10 24.37 11.36 -0.08
CA PHE A 10 23.03 10.80 -0.08
C PHE A 10 22.03 11.69 -0.84
N SER A 11 22.18 13.03 -0.70
CA SER A 11 21.38 13.99 -1.51
C SER A 11 21.66 13.87 -3.01
N ILE A 12 22.92 13.62 -3.43
CA ILE A 12 23.23 13.38 -4.86
C ILE A 12 22.52 12.11 -5.37
N PHE A 13 22.50 11.05 -4.59
CA PHE A 13 21.75 9.84 -4.95
C PHE A 13 20.24 10.11 -5.03
N SER A 14 19.71 10.96 -4.15
CA SER A 14 18.29 11.36 -4.19
C SER A 14 17.96 12.13 -5.48
N VAL A 15 18.83 13.02 -5.94
CA VAL A 15 18.70 13.69 -7.26
C VAL A 15 18.68 12.65 -8.38
N THR A 16 19.61 11.70 -8.36
CA THR A 16 19.68 10.64 -9.38
C THR A 16 18.40 9.80 -9.41
N VAL A 17 17.90 9.37 -8.23
CA VAL A 17 16.64 8.63 -8.13
C VAL A 17 15.47 9.49 -8.65
N GLY A 18 15.46 10.81 -8.38
CA GLY A 18 14.45 11.74 -8.88
C GLY A 18 14.44 11.83 -10.41
N VAL A 19 15.61 12.00 -11.02
CA VAL A 19 15.74 12.03 -12.48
C VAL A 19 15.26 10.71 -13.10
N VAL A 20 15.72 9.57 -12.58
CA VAL A 20 15.36 8.26 -13.14
C VAL A 20 13.87 7.95 -12.91
N SER A 21 13.29 8.31 -11.75
CA SER A 21 11.86 8.14 -11.50
C SER A 21 11.01 9.02 -12.41
N GLY A 22 11.44 10.27 -12.66
CA GLY A 22 10.78 11.18 -13.60
C GLY A 22 10.78 10.63 -15.03
N PHE A 23 11.93 10.22 -15.56
CA PHE A 23 11.99 9.56 -16.86
C PHE A 23 11.23 8.23 -16.88
N GLY A 24 11.24 7.47 -15.79
CA GLY A 24 10.43 6.25 -15.64
C GLY A 24 8.94 6.54 -15.83
N ALA A 25 8.42 7.64 -15.29
CA ALA A 25 7.04 8.07 -15.49
C ALA A 25 6.76 8.45 -16.96
N VAL A 26 7.70 9.14 -17.61
CA VAL A 26 7.58 9.51 -19.04
C VAL A 26 7.52 8.26 -19.92
N VAL A 27 8.47 7.36 -19.75
CA VAL A 27 8.53 6.10 -20.54
C VAL A 27 7.29 5.24 -20.27
N PHE A 28 6.86 5.14 -19.01
CA PHE A 28 5.68 4.36 -18.64
C PHE A 28 4.40 4.91 -19.29
N ARG A 29 4.23 6.24 -19.30
CA ARG A 29 3.10 6.90 -19.97
C ARG A 29 3.14 6.67 -21.49
N ALA A 30 4.31 6.75 -22.12
CA ALA A 30 4.49 6.48 -23.53
C ALA A 30 4.17 5.01 -23.88
N LEU A 31 4.55 4.05 -23.02
CA LEU A 31 4.20 2.64 -23.21
C LEU A 31 2.69 2.40 -23.11
N ILE A 32 1.99 3.06 -22.15
CA ILE A 32 0.52 2.99 -22.06
C ILE A 32 -0.10 3.51 -23.36
N ALA A 33 0.34 4.68 -23.84
CA ALA A 33 -0.14 5.28 -25.06
C ALA A 33 0.09 4.35 -26.29
N PHE A 34 1.28 3.79 -26.40
CA PHE A 34 1.63 2.87 -27.47
C PHE A 34 0.72 1.63 -27.48
N PHE A 35 0.56 0.96 -26.35
CA PHE A 35 -0.30 -0.23 -26.28
C PHE A 35 -1.78 0.13 -26.46
N HIS A 36 -2.25 1.27 -25.94
CA HIS A 36 -3.61 1.72 -26.14
C HIS A 36 -3.91 1.92 -27.64
N ASN A 37 -3.07 2.69 -28.33
CA ASN A 37 -3.24 2.94 -29.76
C ASN A 37 -3.14 1.66 -30.60
N LEU A 38 -2.23 0.76 -30.24
CA LEU A 38 -2.08 -0.53 -30.94
C LEU A 38 -3.32 -1.41 -30.79
N PHE A 39 -3.85 -1.58 -29.56
CA PHE A 39 -4.92 -2.53 -29.30
C PHE A 39 -6.32 -1.97 -29.56
N PHE A 40 -6.55 -0.68 -29.33
CA PHE A 40 -7.86 -0.05 -29.59
C PHE A 40 -7.99 0.54 -30.98
N LEU A 41 -6.93 1.19 -31.49
CA LEU A 41 -6.99 1.94 -32.76
C LEU A 41 -6.25 1.25 -33.91
N GLY A 42 -5.47 0.20 -33.64
CA GLY A 42 -4.67 -0.49 -34.65
C GLY A 42 -3.54 0.38 -35.22
N THR A 43 -3.14 1.44 -34.52
CA THR A 43 -2.12 2.40 -34.97
C THR A 43 -0.87 2.34 -34.13
N ILE A 44 0.28 2.58 -34.73
CA ILE A 44 1.58 2.66 -34.04
C ILE A 44 1.84 4.13 -33.74
N SER A 45 1.43 4.57 -32.56
CA SER A 45 1.62 5.94 -32.05
C SER A 45 1.78 5.92 -30.53
N ALA A 46 2.53 6.88 -29.98
CA ALA A 46 2.64 7.13 -28.54
C ALA A 46 1.88 8.41 -28.11
N GLU A 47 1.03 8.94 -28.96
CA GLU A 47 0.17 10.09 -28.67
C GLU A 47 -1.16 9.60 -28.10
N TYR A 48 -1.43 9.91 -26.84
CA TYR A 48 -2.66 9.54 -26.14
C TYR A 48 -2.90 10.52 -24.99
N ASP A 49 -4.09 11.12 -24.96
CA ASP A 49 -4.54 11.93 -23.85
C ASP A 49 -5.62 11.16 -23.04
N ALA A 50 -5.28 10.78 -21.83
CA ALA A 50 -6.17 10.04 -20.94
C ALA A 50 -7.38 10.88 -20.45
N ASN A 51 -7.36 12.20 -20.64
CA ASN A 51 -8.47 13.10 -20.31
C ASN A 51 -9.53 13.19 -21.43
N LEU A 52 -9.27 12.55 -22.56
CA LEU A 52 -10.21 12.45 -23.68
C LEU A 52 -10.75 11.02 -23.79
N HIS A 53 -12.01 10.92 -24.24
CA HIS A 53 -12.60 9.61 -24.50
C HIS A 53 -11.93 8.94 -25.71
N THR A 54 -11.69 7.63 -25.60
CA THR A 54 -11.17 6.82 -26.69
C THR A 54 -12.16 6.84 -27.87
N PRO A 55 -11.68 7.15 -29.08
CA PRO A 55 -12.48 7.10 -30.29
C PRO A 55 -13.02 5.68 -30.56
N ASP A 56 -13.97 5.58 -31.49
CA ASP A 56 -14.49 4.30 -31.93
C ASP A 56 -13.40 3.40 -32.50
N SER A 57 -13.29 2.20 -31.96
CA SER A 57 -12.31 1.22 -32.41
C SER A 57 -12.65 0.71 -33.81
N PRO A 58 -11.68 0.64 -34.74
CA PRO A 58 -11.88 0.07 -36.07
C PRO A 58 -12.18 -1.44 -36.02
N TRP A 59 -11.89 -2.09 -34.91
CA TRP A 59 -12.15 -3.51 -34.72
C TRP A 59 -13.64 -3.84 -34.47
N GLY A 60 -14.51 -2.84 -34.26
CA GLY A 60 -15.92 -3.04 -33.92
C GLY A 60 -16.07 -3.93 -32.69
N ALA A 61 -16.88 -5.01 -32.78
CA ALA A 61 -17.10 -5.94 -31.69
C ALA A 61 -15.83 -6.74 -31.27
N LEU A 62 -14.84 -6.87 -32.15
CA LEU A 62 -13.59 -7.59 -31.82
C LEU A 62 -12.76 -6.86 -30.75
N VAL A 63 -13.05 -5.60 -30.43
CA VAL A 63 -12.42 -4.88 -29.31
C VAL A 63 -12.62 -5.60 -27.98
N ILE A 64 -13.64 -6.45 -27.85
CA ILE A 64 -13.85 -7.34 -26.68
C ILE A 64 -12.63 -8.22 -26.42
N LEU A 65 -11.88 -8.60 -27.45
CA LEU A 65 -10.71 -9.46 -27.35
C LEU A 65 -9.42 -8.69 -26.96
N ALA A 66 -9.38 -7.36 -27.10
CA ALA A 66 -8.20 -6.58 -26.73
C ALA A 66 -7.77 -6.80 -25.27
N PRO A 67 -8.66 -6.70 -24.26
CA PRO A 67 -8.32 -7.01 -22.88
C PRO A 67 -7.88 -8.48 -22.67
N VAL A 68 -8.45 -9.43 -23.41
CA VAL A 68 -8.12 -10.86 -23.30
C VAL A 68 -6.68 -11.13 -23.79
N VAL A 69 -6.33 -10.59 -24.96
CA VAL A 69 -4.97 -10.73 -25.52
C VAL A 69 -3.95 -10.07 -24.57
N GLY A 70 -4.26 -8.86 -24.10
CA GLY A 70 -3.45 -8.18 -23.08
C GLY A 70 -3.24 -9.02 -21.82
N ALA A 71 -4.30 -9.62 -21.31
CA ALA A 71 -4.26 -10.47 -20.12
C ALA A 71 -3.35 -11.70 -20.29
N LEU A 72 -3.40 -12.37 -21.43
CA LEU A 72 -2.54 -13.52 -21.73
C LEU A 72 -1.05 -13.13 -21.76
N ILE A 73 -0.73 -12.00 -22.40
CA ILE A 73 0.65 -11.50 -22.47
C ILE A 73 1.12 -11.03 -21.09
N VAL A 74 0.28 -10.30 -20.33
CA VAL A 74 0.58 -9.88 -18.96
C VAL A 74 0.87 -11.09 -18.08
N THR A 75 0.05 -12.14 -18.15
CA THR A 75 0.24 -13.37 -17.37
C THR A 75 1.58 -14.01 -17.73
N ALA A 76 1.90 -14.15 -19.03
CA ALA A 76 3.17 -14.73 -19.46
C ALA A 76 4.39 -13.94 -18.95
N LEU A 77 4.36 -12.61 -19.05
CA LEU A 77 5.44 -11.73 -18.56
C LEU A 77 5.64 -11.85 -17.05
N VAL A 78 4.55 -11.76 -16.30
CA VAL A 78 4.58 -11.76 -14.83
C VAL A 78 5.01 -13.12 -14.29
N GLU A 79 4.41 -14.21 -14.76
CA GLU A 79 4.72 -15.56 -14.28
C GLU A 79 6.17 -15.95 -14.58
N THR A 80 6.68 -15.57 -15.76
CA THR A 80 8.02 -15.99 -16.19
C THR A 80 9.13 -15.18 -15.51
N PHE A 81 8.95 -13.86 -15.35
CA PHE A 81 10.08 -12.98 -14.98
C PHE A 81 9.96 -12.34 -13.60
N ALA A 82 8.76 -11.94 -13.18
CA ALA A 82 8.57 -11.21 -11.93
C ALA A 82 7.15 -11.40 -11.35
N PRO A 83 6.87 -12.50 -10.63
CA PRO A 83 5.56 -12.74 -9.99
C PRO A 83 5.12 -11.61 -9.05
N GLU A 84 6.05 -10.87 -8.45
CA GLU A 84 5.79 -9.69 -7.62
C GLU A 84 5.30 -8.46 -8.39
N ALA A 85 5.30 -8.48 -9.73
CA ALA A 85 4.68 -7.44 -10.55
C ALA A 85 3.15 -7.60 -10.69
N ARG A 86 2.54 -8.68 -10.17
CA ARG A 86 1.08 -8.89 -10.16
C ARG A 86 0.37 -7.95 -9.19
N GLY A 87 -0.85 -7.51 -9.58
CA GLY A 87 -1.73 -6.69 -8.74
C GLY A 87 -1.30 -5.23 -8.66
N HIS A 88 -1.66 -4.56 -7.54
CA HIS A 88 -1.58 -3.10 -7.47
C HIS A 88 -0.23 -2.49 -7.04
N GLY A 89 0.78 -3.28 -6.72
CA GLY A 89 2.19 -2.86 -6.59
C GLY A 89 2.58 -2.26 -5.24
N VAL A 90 1.80 -1.39 -4.64
CA VAL A 90 2.13 -0.71 -3.36
C VAL A 90 2.39 -1.70 -2.21
N PRO A 91 1.58 -2.74 -1.98
CA PRO A 91 1.86 -3.73 -0.94
C PRO A 91 3.19 -4.47 -1.10
N GLU A 92 3.65 -4.67 -2.32
CA GLU A 92 4.95 -5.30 -2.58
C GLU A 92 6.11 -4.37 -2.21
N VAL A 93 5.92 -3.03 -2.36
CA VAL A 93 6.88 -2.04 -1.89
C VAL A 93 6.90 -1.99 -0.35
N MET A 94 5.72 -2.03 0.29
CA MET A 94 5.60 -2.11 1.75
C MET A 94 6.29 -3.37 2.29
N ASP A 95 6.07 -4.54 1.67
CA ASP A 95 6.76 -5.79 2.00
C ASP A 95 8.30 -5.64 1.89
N ALA A 96 8.79 -5.01 0.81
CA ALA A 96 10.22 -4.76 0.64
C ALA A 96 10.80 -3.84 1.72
N VAL A 97 10.06 -2.81 2.13
CA VAL A 97 10.47 -1.85 3.17
C VAL A 97 10.51 -2.51 4.54
N TYR A 98 9.43 -3.19 4.94
CA TYR A 98 9.28 -3.74 6.29
C TYR A 98 10.01 -5.06 6.48
N TYR A 99 10.03 -5.94 5.48
CA TYR A 99 10.48 -7.32 5.66
C TYR A 99 11.71 -7.70 4.84
N ARG A 100 12.07 -6.92 3.80
CA ARG A 100 13.21 -7.23 2.91
C ARG A 100 14.30 -6.16 2.94
N LYS A 101 14.35 -5.32 3.98
CA LYS A 101 15.40 -4.28 4.14
C LYS A 101 15.51 -3.34 2.94
N GLY A 102 14.40 -3.06 2.26
CA GLY A 102 14.34 -2.23 1.06
C GLY A 102 14.91 -2.90 -0.21
N VAL A 103 15.04 -4.23 -0.25
CA VAL A 103 15.55 -4.95 -1.43
C VAL A 103 14.41 -5.31 -2.38
N ILE A 104 14.45 -4.73 -3.58
CA ILE A 104 13.57 -5.05 -4.71
C ILE A 104 14.45 -5.46 -5.88
N ARG A 105 14.10 -6.53 -6.58
CA ARG A 105 14.86 -6.99 -7.76
C ARG A 105 14.75 -5.96 -8.90
N PRO A 106 15.85 -5.57 -9.58
CA PRO A 106 15.80 -4.56 -10.65
C PRO A 106 14.87 -4.94 -11.81
N VAL A 107 14.74 -6.23 -12.11
CA VAL A 107 13.85 -6.74 -13.16
C VAL A 107 12.38 -6.37 -12.93
N VAL A 108 11.99 -6.13 -11.67
CA VAL A 108 10.62 -5.74 -11.31
C VAL A 108 10.23 -4.41 -11.96
N ALA A 109 11.15 -3.43 -12.02
CA ALA A 109 10.88 -2.15 -12.69
C ALA A 109 10.48 -2.35 -14.16
N LEU A 110 11.23 -3.18 -14.90
CA LEU A 110 10.98 -3.44 -16.31
C LEU A 110 9.67 -4.20 -16.51
N ILE A 111 9.50 -5.32 -15.80
CA ILE A 111 8.32 -6.19 -15.96
C ILE A 111 7.05 -5.47 -15.50
N LYS A 112 7.10 -4.70 -14.39
CA LYS A 112 5.96 -3.90 -13.95
C LYS A 112 5.58 -2.83 -14.97
N SER A 113 6.57 -2.15 -15.57
CA SER A 113 6.31 -1.16 -16.62
C SER A 113 5.60 -1.79 -17.81
N LEU A 114 6.10 -2.90 -18.32
CA LEU A 114 5.51 -3.58 -19.47
C LEU A 114 4.15 -4.18 -19.17
N ALA A 115 4.04 -4.94 -18.08
CA ALA A 115 2.80 -5.64 -17.72
C ALA A 115 1.66 -4.66 -17.41
N SER A 116 1.96 -3.56 -16.69
CA SER A 116 0.92 -2.59 -16.34
C SER A 116 0.56 -1.69 -17.52
N ALA A 117 1.55 -1.27 -18.33
CA ALA A 117 1.27 -0.50 -19.55
C ALA A 117 0.42 -1.30 -20.54
N LEU A 118 0.71 -2.59 -20.69
CA LEU A 118 -0.09 -3.49 -21.52
C LEU A 118 -1.50 -3.71 -20.94
N CYS A 119 -1.61 -3.95 -19.62
CA CYS A 119 -2.91 -4.14 -18.97
C CYS A 119 -3.81 -2.90 -19.14
N ILE A 120 -3.28 -1.69 -18.88
CA ILE A 120 -4.00 -0.42 -19.04
C ILE A 120 -4.29 -0.16 -20.54
N GLY A 121 -3.28 -0.32 -21.40
CA GLY A 121 -3.39 -0.05 -22.83
C GLY A 121 -4.37 -0.97 -23.56
N CYS A 122 -4.52 -2.23 -23.11
CA CYS A 122 -5.57 -3.12 -23.63
C CYS A 122 -6.95 -2.85 -23.04
N GLY A 123 -7.14 -1.75 -22.29
CA GLY A 123 -8.41 -1.32 -21.72
C GLY A 123 -8.62 -1.71 -20.29
N GLY A 124 -7.79 -2.54 -19.65
CA GLY A 124 -7.97 -2.99 -18.26
C GLY A 124 -8.26 -1.82 -17.31
N SER A 125 -9.30 -1.96 -16.50
CA SER A 125 -9.81 -0.91 -15.62
C SER A 125 -8.96 -0.74 -14.37
N VAL A 126 -7.76 -0.19 -14.52
CA VAL A 126 -6.78 -0.01 -13.43
C VAL A 126 -5.99 1.28 -13.60
N GLY A 127 -5.38 1.74 -12.52
CA GLY A 127 -4.59 2.95 -12.47
C GLY A 127 -3.11 2.74 -12.81
N ARG A 128 -2.43 3.84 -13.11
CA ARG A 128 -0.99 3.89 -13.40
C ARG A 128 -0.12 4.16 -12.16
N GLU A 129 -0.71 4.55 -11.04
CA GLU A 129 -0.01 5.04 -9.86
C GLU A 129 0.69 3.91 -9.09
N GLY A 130 0.00 2.81 -8.83
CA GLY A 130 0.61 1.65 -8.16
C GLY A 130 1.84 1.11 -8.92
N PRO A 131 1.75 0.93 -10.24
CA PRO A 131 2.90 0.58 -11.06
C PRO A 131 4.05 1.57 -10.96
N ILE A 132 3.81 2.88 -11.08
CA ILE A 132 4.89 3.86 -11.04
C ILE A 132 5.56 3.95 -9.67
N VAL A 133 4.80 3.72 -8.58
CA VAL A 133 5.33 3.56 -7.23
C VAL A 133 6.33 2.40 -7.19
N GLN A 134 5.96 1.24 -7.71
CA GLN A 134 6.82 0.05 -7.71
C GLN A 134 8.05 0.23 -8.63
N ILE A 135 7.89 0.91 -9.77
CA ILE A 135 8.97 1.24 -10.69
C ILE A 135 9.99 2.17 -10.01
N GLY A 136 9.52 3.31 -9.47
CA GLY A 136 10.38 4.27 -8.78
C GLY A 136 11.07 3.67 -7.55
N SER A 137 10.36 2.88 -6.76
CA SER A 137 10.90 2.13 -5.62
C SER A 137 12.00 1.15 -6.04
N SER A 138 11.81 0.44 -7.16
CA SER A 138 12.83 -0.46 -7.70
C SER A 138 14.11 0.27 -8.09
N PHE A 139 14.00 1.47 -8.66
CA PHE A 139 15.18 2.30 -8.95
C PHE A 139 15.89 2.73 -7.68
N GLY A 140 15.15 3.23 -6.68
CA GLY A 140 15.70 3.58 -5.36
C GLY A 140 16.40 2.40 -4.68
N SER A 141 15.78 1.22 -4.72
CA SER A 141 16.36 -0.02 -4.20
C SER A 141 17.63 -0.41 -4.95
N THR A 142 17.61 -0.37 -6.29
CA THR A 142 18.76 -0.73 -7.13
C THR A 142 19.95 0.17 -6.84
N MET A 143 19.71 1.48 -6.69
CA MET A 143 20.75 2.45 -6.30
C MET A 143 21.35 2.09 -4.94
N GLY A 144 20.51 1.82 -3.94
CA GLY A 144 20.96 1.41 -2.61
C GLY A 144 21.74 0.09 -2.60
N GLN A 145 21.39 -0.85 -3.48
CA GLN A 145 22.09 -2.13 -3.64
C GLN A 145 23.45 -1.96 -4.33
N LEU A 146 23.51 -1.22 -5.44
CA LEU A 146 24.74 -0.97 -6.20
C LEU A 146 25.83 -0.32 -5.35
N PHE A 147 25.44 0.60 -4.48
CA PHE A 147 26.39 1.32 -3.61
C PHE A 147 26.52 0.70 -2.21
N ALA A 148 26.00 -0.53 -2.01
CA ALA A 148 26.06 -1.26 -0.75
C ALA A 148 25.67 -0.41 0.47
N MET A 149 24.59 0.39 0.33
CA MET A 149 24.11 1.29 1.39
C MET A 149 23.49 0.53 2.55
N SER A 150 23.48 1.14 3.73
CA SER A 150 22.80 0.58 4.90
C SER A 150 21.31 0.35 4.61
N PRO A 151 20.66 -0.64 5.26
CA PRO A 151 19.23 -0.93 5.05
C PRO A 151 18.35 0.31 5.23
N ARG A 152 18.62 1.13 6.24
CA ARG A 152 17.88 2.37 6.49
C ARG A 152 17.97 3.35 5.33
N GLN A 153 19.16 3.59 4.79
CA GLN A 153 19.35 4.49 3.65
C GLN A 153 18.68 3.94 2.37
N ARG A 154 18.77 2.63 2.15
CA ARG A 154 18.12 1.96 1.03
C ARG A 154 16.59 2.09 1.12
N ILE A 155 16.00 1.89 2.30
CA ILE A 155 14.56 2.08 2.55
C ILE A 155 14.14 3.52 2.23
N VAL A 156 14.92 4.52 2.65
CA VAL A 156 14.63 5.93 2.34
C VAL A 156 14.65 6.18 0.83
N LEU A 157 15.62 5.61 0.08
CA LEU A 157 15.65 5.74 -1.38
C LEU A 157 14.49 5.01 -2.07
N VAL A 158 14.04 3.86 -1.53
CA VAL A 158 12.85 3.15 -2.00
C VAL A 158 11.61 4.03 -1.87
N ALA A 159 11.41 4.64 -0.70
CA ALA A 159 10.29 5.54 -0.46
C ALA A 159 10.39 6.83 -1.28
N ALA A 160 11.59 7.39 -1.40
CA ALA A 160 11.85 8.56 -2.24
C ALA A 160 11.50 8.27 -3.72
N GLY A 161 11.90 7.11 -4.24
CA GLY A 161 11.55 6.67 -5.59
C GLY A 161 10.04 6.47 -5.77
N ALA A 162 9.34 5.91 -4.76
CA ALA A 162 7.88 5.79 -4.76
C ALA A 162 7.21 7.17 -4.88
N GLY A 163 7.56 8.10 -4.00
CA GLY A 163 7.05 9.48 -4.00
C GLY A 163 7.40 10.23 -5.28
N GLY A 164 8.64 10.06 -5.79
CA GLY A 164 9.09 10.66 -7.05
C GLY A 164 8.28 10.19 -8.26
N GLY A 165 7.96 8.89 -8.33
CA GLY A 165 7.10 8.34 -9.38
C GLY A 165 5.70 8.96 -9.38
N ILE A 166 5.06 9.07 -8.21
CA ILE A 166 3.76 9.74 -8.03
C ILE A 166 3.86 11.22 -8.44
N ALA A 167 4.85 11.93 -7.90
CA ALA A 167 5.05 13.35 -8.11
C ALA A 167 5.22 13.70 -9.61
N ALA A 168 6.01 12.93 -10.34
CA ALA A 168 6.19 13.10 -11.79
C ALA A 168 4.94 12.81 -12.60
N THR A 169 4.13 11.82 -12.15
CA THR A 169 2.93 11.38 -12.88
C THR A 169 1.80 12.40 -12.81
N PHE A 170 1.64 13.08 -11.66
CA PHE A 170 0.51 13.97 -11.38
C PHE A 170 0.87 15.43 -11.27
N ASN A 171 2.15 15.78 -11.36
CA ASN A 171 2.62 17.13 -11.07
C ASN A 171 2.34 17.55 -9.61
N THR A 172 2.53 16.61 -8.66
CA THR A 172 2.18 16.76 -7.24
C THR A 172 3.39 16.53 -6.33
N PRO A 173 4.35 17.47 -6.26
CA PRO A 173 5.58 17.28 -5.48
C PRO A 173 5.32 17.04 -3.98
N ILE A 174 4.40 17.79 -3.36
CA ILE A 174 4.08 17.66 -1.93
C ILE A 174 3.25 16.38 -1.69
N GLY A 175 2.29 16.10 -2.56
CA GLY A 175 1.52 14.84 -2.52
C GLY A 175 2.42 13.61 -2.62
N GLY A 176 3.46 13.66 -3.47
CA GLY A 176 4.47 12.59 -3.55
C GLY A 176 5.30 12.44 -2.27
N VAL A 177 5.67 13.54 -1.61
CA VAL A 177 6.35 13.51 -0.31
C VAL A 177 5.47 12.84 0.75
N LEU A 178 4.21 13.29 0.86
CA LEU A 178 3.27 12.73 1.83
C LEU A 178 2.98 11.26 1.56
N PHE A 179 2.83 10.86 0.30
CA PHE A 179 2.68 9.44 -0.08
C PHE A 179 3.85 8.60 0.42
N ALA A 180 5.08 9.06 0.21
CA ALA A 180 6.28 8.34 0.66
C ALA A 180 6.35 8.22 2.19
N VAL A 181 5.95 9.28 2.90
CA VAL A 181 6.02 9.34 4.36
C VAL A 181 4.84 8.60 5.00
N GLU A 182 3.61 8.85 4.55
CA GLU A 182 2.38 8.33 5.18
C GLU A 182 2.15 6.85 4.87
N LEU A 183 2.49 6.38 3.65
CA LEU A 183 2.22 5.00 3.23
C LEU A 183 3.44 4.07 3.23
N ILE A 184 4.64 4.60 3.05
CA ILE A 184 5.82 3.74 2.88
C ILE A 184 6.75 3.78 4.09
N LEU A 185 7.10 4.97 4.61
CA LEU A 185 8.06 5.09 5.69
C LEU A 185 7.42 4.99 7.08
N HIS A 186 6.23 5.56 7.26
CA HIS A 186 5.56 5.77 8.55
C HIS A 186 6.47 6.48 9.58
N GLU A 187 7.48 7.21 9.11
CA GLU A 187 8.44 7.96 9.93
C GLU A 187 8.69 9.35 9.32
N ILE A 188 8.67 10.39 10.15
CA ILE A 188 9.03 11.75 9.77
C ILE A 188 10.28 12.17 10.55
N SER A 189 11.41 12.30 9.85
CA SER A 189 12.64 12.88 10.38
C SER A 189 13.34 13.69 9.29
N VAL A 190 14.20 14.63 9.67
CA VAL A 190 14.98 15.41 8.69
C VAL A 190 15.80 14.51 7.78
N LYS A 191 16.32 13.39 8.31
CA LYS A 191 17.14 12.44 7.56
C LYS A 191 16.34 11.63 6.53
N THR A 192 15.04 11.44 6.74
CA THR A 192 14.15 10.75 5.82
C THR A 192 13.44 11.73 4.88
N LEU A 193 13.03 12.88 5.39
CA LEU A 193 12.26 13.88 4.65
C LEU A 193 13.06 14.56 3.55
N VAL A 194 14.29 15.03 3.85
CA VAL A 194 15.12 15.78 2.88
C VAL A 194 15.40 14.99 1.61
N PRO A 195 15.84 13.71 1.65
CA PRO A 195 16.01 12.90 0.45
C PRO A 195 14.72 12.72 -0.36
N VAL A 196 13.59 12.53 0.31
CA VAL A 196 12.28 12.38 -0.34
C VAL A 196 11.88 13.67 -1.05
N VAL A 197 12.00 14.83 -0.39
CA VAL A 197 11.69 16.14 -0.98
C VAL A 197 12.57 16.43 -2.20
N ILE A 198 13.88 16.17 -2.13
CA ILE A 198 14.77 16.33 -3.27
C ILE A 198 14.33 15.46 -4.45
N THR A 199 14.05 14.18 -4.18
CA THR A 199 13.64 13.22 -5.22
C THR A 199 12.31 13.62 -5.87
N THR A 200 11.31 13.98 -5.07
CA THR A 200 9.99 14.36 -5.60
C THR A 200 10.04 15.66 -6.39
N ALA A 201 10.78 16.67 -5.91
CA ALA A 201 10.94 17.94 -6.63
C ALA A 201 11.62 17.74 -7.99
N ILE A 202 12.72 16.98 -8.04
CA ILE A 202 13.44 16.68 -9.28
C ILE A 202 12.58 15.83 -10.22
N ALA A 203 11.88 14.81 -9.71
CA ALA A 203 11.02 13.95 -10.52
C ALA A 203 9.84 14.75 -11.11
N THR A 204 9.23 15.66 -10.33
CA THR A 204 8.20 16.58 -10.81
C THR A 204 8.74 17.48 -11.92
N TYR A 205 9.93 18.08 -11.73
CA TYR A 205 10.55 18.93 -12.75
C TYR A 205 10.78 18.17 -14.06
N VAL A 206 11.31 16.93 -13.99
CA VAL A 206 11.46 16.08 -15.19
C VAL A 206 10.09 15.80 -15.81
N GLY A 207 9.07 15.48 -15.01
CA GLY A 207 7.69 15.29 -15.51
C GLY A 207 7.16 16.52 -16.24
N GLN A 208 7.35 17.72 -15.67
CA GLN A 208 6.92 19.00 -16.25
C GLN A 208 7.56 19.29 -17.62
N LEU A 209 8.82 18.88 -17.84
CA LEU A 209 9.48 19.07 -19.13
C LEU A 209 8.78 18.33 -20.29
N PHE A 210 8.08 17.22 -20.00
CA PHE A 210 7.41 16.40 -21.01
C PHE A 210 5.88 16.56 -21.02
N PHE A 211 5.27 16.80 -19.84
CA PHE A 211 3.81 16.83 -19.68
C PHE A 211 3.26 18.24 -19.50
N GLY A 212 4.14 19.24 -19.34
CA GLY A 212 3.75 20.62 -19.04
C GLY A 212 3.50 20.85 -17.55
N VAL A 213 3.20 22.11 -17.21
CA VAL A 213 2.99 22.59 -15.82
C VAL A 213 1.51 22.66 -15.42
N HIS A 214 0.61 22.24 -16.30
CA HIS A 214 -0.83 22.32 -16.06
C HIS A 214 -1.28 21.33 -14.95
N PRO A 215 -2.35 21.67 -14.20
CA PRO A 215 -2.97 20.73 -13.27
C PRO A 215 -3.50 19.50 -14.01
N SER A 216 -3.57 18.36 -13.32
CA SER A 216 -4.03 17.11 -13.93
C SER A 216 -5.50 17.14 -14.32
N PHE A 217 -6.30 17.96 -13.63
CA PHE A 217 -7.73 18.16 -13.90
C PHE A 217 -8.05 19.67 -13.92
N VAL A 218 -8.86 20.09 -14.88
CA VAL A 218 -9.34 21.45 -15.01
C VAL A 218 -10.78 21.55 -14.49
N ILE A 219 -11.04 22.49 -13.60
CA ILE A 219 -12.36 22.71 -13.02
C ILE A 219 -12.84 24.11 -13.40
N PRO A 220 -13.56 24.28 -14.52
CA PRO A 220 -13.97 25.59 -14.99
C PRO A 220 -15.01 26.29 -14.08
N ALA A 221 -15.74 25.51 -13.28
CA ALA A 221 -16.87 26.01 -12.48
C ALA A 221 -16.44 26.75 -11.21
N LEU A 222 -15.20 26.60 -10.74
CA LEU A 222 -14.72 27.17 -9.48
C LEU A 222 -14.13 28.59 -9.62
N GLU A 223 -14.34 29.28 -10.76
CA GLU A 223 -13.91 30.68 -10.96
C GLU A 223 -14.64 31.69 -10.06
N LYS A 224 -15.69 31.29 -9.35
CA LYS A 224 -16.38 32.11 -8.35
C LYS A 224 -16.13 31.54 -6.96
N PRO A 225 -15.86 32.38 -5.94
CA PRO A 225 -15.71 31.89 -4.57
C PRO A 225 -17.07 31.36 -4.05
N TYR A 226 -17.42 30.13 -4.39
CA TYR A 226 -18.65 29.45 -3.96
C TYR A 226 -18.64 29.11 -2.47
N PHE A 227 -17.53 29.27 -1.80
CA PHE A 227 -17.40 29.07 -0.37
C PHE A 227 -17.75 30.32 0.43
N HIS A 228 -19.03 30.64 0.52
CA HIS A 228 -19.51 31.38 1.68
C HIS A 228 -19.56 30.40 2.84
N LEU A 229 -18.54 30.41 3.71
CA LEU A 229 -18.50 29.73 5.01
C LEU A 229 -19.71 30.06 5.92
N ALA A 230 -20.64 30.89 5.43
CA ALA A 230 -21.82 31.34 6.13
C ALA A 230 -22.92 30.25 6.28
N ASN A 231 -22.84 29.11 5.56
CA ASN A 231 -23.89 28.10 5.65
C ASN A 231 -23.39 26.78 6.27
N PRO A 232 -23.64 26.53 7.57
CA PRO A 232 -23.24 25.29 8.24
C PRO A 232 -23.85 24.03 7.61
N TRP A 233 -25.02 24.13 6.98
CA TRP A 233 -25.68 23.00 6.32
C TRP A 233 -24.92 22.50 5.10
N LEU A 234 -24.21 23.41 4.41
CA LEU A 234 -23.34 23.02 3.31
C LEU A 234 -22.14 22.19 3.81
N LEU A 235 -21.54 22.58 4.95
CA LEU A 235 -20.47 21.77 5.57
C LEU A 235 -20.99 20.43 6.08
N ALA A 236 -22.18 20.40 6.68
CA ALA A 236 -22.81 19.16 7.11
C ALA A 236 -23.07 18.20 5.93
N SER A 237 -23.38 18.72 4.74
CA SER A 237 -23.59 17.90 3.54
C SER A 237 -22.30 17.25 3.04
N TYR A 238 -21.13 17.87 3.20
CA TYR A 238 -19.84 17.23 2.97
C TYR A 238 -19.52 16.14 4.00
N GLY A 239 -20.01 16.30 5.23
CA GLY A 239 -19.99 15.24 6.24
C GLY A 239 -20.79 14.02 5.79
N GLY A 240 -22.01 14.23 5.28
CA GLY A 240 -22.84 13.18 4.69
C GLY A 240 -22.16 12.48 3.51
N LEU A 241 -21.51 13.26 2.63
CA LEU A 241 -20.69 12.72 1.54
C LEU A 241 -19.56 11.84 2.09
N GLY A 242 -18.86 12.28 3.15
CA GLY A 242 -17.78 11.53 3.78
C GLY A 242 -18.23 10.15 4.27
N VAL A 243 -19.38 10.09 4.93
CA VAL A 243 -19.99 8.81 5.35
C VAL A 243 -20.30 7.93 4.14
N PHE A 244 -20.97 8.49 3.12
CA PHE A 244 -21.33 7.76 1.90
C PHE A 244 -20.12 7.18 1.16
N VAL A 245 -19.08 8.00 0.96
CA VAL A 245 -17.85 7.57 0.28
C VAL A 245 -17.04 6.60 1.16
N GLY A 246 -17.10 6.72 2.50
CA GLY A 246 -16.50 5.74 3.43
C GLY A 246 -17.14 4.35 3.31
N LEU A 247 -18.46 4.28 3.13
CA LEU A 247 -19.17 3.05 2.82
C LEU A 247 -18.75 2.48 1.45
N ALA A 248 -18.65 3.34 0.42
CA ALA A 248 -18.19 2.96 -0.91
C ALA A 248 -16.74 2.44 -0.89
N SER A 249 -15.84 3.07 -0.13
CA SER A 249 -14.45 2.63 0.08
C SER A 249 -14.40 1.23 0.71
N THR A 250 -15.22 1.00 1.73
CA THR A 250 -15.33 -0.31 2.39
C THR A 250 -15.87 -1.37 1.43
N ALA A 251 -16.89 -1.03 0.64
CA ALA A 251 -17.45 -1.91 -0.38
C ALA A 251 -16.40 -2.28 -1.43
N PHE A 252 -15.61 -1.30 -1.91
CA PHE A 252 -14.55 -1.53 -2.89
C PHE A 252 -13.49 -2.51 -2.38
N ILE A 253 -13.01 -2.33 -1.14
CA ILE A 253 -12.03 -3.25 -0.53
C ILE A 253 -12.62 -4.66 -0.45
N ARG A 254 -13.85 -4.81 0.06
CA ARG A 254 -14.50 -6.12 0.20
C ARG A 254 -14.75 -6.82 -1.14
N VAL A 255 -15.22 -6.08 -2.13
CA VAL A 255 -15.51 -6.65 -3.46
C VAL A 255 -14.22 -7.08 -4.17
N LEU A 256 -13.16 -6.25 -4.11
CA LEU A 256 -11.87 -6.60 -4.70
C LEU A 256 -11.32 -7.92 -4.14
N TYR A 257 -11.18 -7.99 -2.84
CA TYR A 257 -10.59 -9.17 -2.19
C TYR A 257 -11.54 -10.37 -2.18
N GLY A 258 -12.85 -10.15 -2.13
CA GLY A 258 -13.84 -11.21 -2.28
C GLY A 258 -13.85 -11.83 -3.68
N LEU A 259 -13.64 -11.03 -4.73
CA LEU A 259 -13.46 -11.55 -6.08
C LEU A 259 -12.11 -12.27 -6.24
N GLU A 260 -11.04 -11.79 -5.59
CA GLU A 260 -9.74 -12.47 -5.58
C GLU A 260 -9.88 -13.88 -4.98
N ASP A 261 -10.53 -13.99 -3.82
CA ASP A 261 -10.82 -15.27 -3.16
C ASP A 261 -11.68 -16.19 -4.06
N PHE A 262 -12.75 -15.63 -4.65
CA PHE A 262 -13.63 -16.39 -5.56
C PHE A 262 -12.86 -16.96 -6.76
N PHE A 263 -11.99 -16.16 -7.38
CA PHE A 263 -11.19 -16.62 -8.51
C PHE A 263 -10.15 -17.69 -8.10
N GLU A 264 -9.57 -17.58 -6.91
CA GLU A 264 -8.63 -18.57 -6.39
C GLU A 264 -9.32 -19.90 -6.08
N GLU A 265 -10.49 -19.87 -5.45
CA GLU A 265 -11.23 -21.08 -5.07
C GLU A 265 -11.88 -21.80 -6.26
N ARG A 266 -12.44 -21.06 -7.23
CA ARG A 266 -13.27 -21.63 -8.31
C ARG A 266 -12.49 -21.97 -9.57
N LEU A 267 -11.51 -21.16 -9.97
CA LEU A 267 -10.75 -21.34 -11.21
C LEU A 267 -9.35 -21.95 -10.98
N GLY A 268 -9.00 -22.23 -9.73
CA GLY A 268 -7.78 -22.92 -9.36
C GLY A 268 -6.50 -22.15 -9.70
N LYS A 269 -5.40 -22.91 -9.89
CA LYS A 269 -4.04 -22.35 -10.05
C LYS A 269 -3.70 -21.92 -11.49
N ASN A 270 -4.61 -22.08 -12.45
CA ASN A 270 -4.31 -21.67 -13.84
C ASN A 270 -4.57 -20.17 -14.05
N HIS A 271 -3.50 -19.40 -13.89
CA HIS A 271 -3.55 -17.95 -14.01
C HIS A 271 -3.95 -17.45 -15.40
N TYR A 272 -3.67 -18.22 -16.47
CA TYR A 272 -4.06 -17.86 -17.84
C TYR A 272 -5.58 -17.90 -18.02
N VAL A 273 -6.21 -19.00 -17.59
CA VAL A 273 -7.67 -19.15 -17.69
C VAL A 273 -8.39 -18.11 -16.83
N ARG A 274 -7.90 -17.88 -15.62
CA ARG A 274 -8.43 -16.90 -14.69
C ARG A 274 -8.40 -15.48 -15.27
N ASN A 275 -7.23 -15.06 -15.77
CA ASN A 275 -7.05 -13.71 -16.30
C ASN A 275 -7.80 -13.53 -17.63
N ALA A 276 -7.72 -14.47 -18.56
CA ALA A 276 -8.45 -14.41 -19.83
C ALA A 276 -9.96 -14.41 -19.62
N GLY A 277 -10.49 -15.25 -18.71
CA GLY A 277 -11.92 -15.32 -18.40
C GLY A 277 -12.45 -14.02 -17.78
N GLY A 278 -11.72 -13.46 -16.79
CA GLY A 278 -12.08 -12.17 -16.19
C GLY A 278 -12.06 -11.03 -17.20
N MET A 279 -11.02 -10.97 -18.05
CA MET A 279 -10.89 -9.92 -19.06
C MET A 279 -11.83 -10.09 -20.25
N LEU A 280 -12.33 -11.31 -20.52
CA LEU A 280 -13.41 -11.52 -21.48
C LEU A 280 -14.73 -10.92 -20.98
N ILE A 281 -15.09 -11.19 -19.70
CA ILE A 281 -16.29 -10.58 -19.08
C ILE A 281 -16.14 -9.05 -19.11
N PHE A 282 -14.99 -8.52 -18.74
CA PHE A 282 -14.70 -7.10 -18.78
C PHE A 282 -14.85 -6.52 -20.20
N GLY A 283 -14.26 -7.18 -21.23
CA GLY A 283 -14.36 -6.76 -22.63
C GLY A 283 -15.81 -6.68 -23.14
N ILE A 284 -16.65 -7.64 -22.74
CA ILE A 284 -18.08 -7.61 -23.04
C ILE A 284 -18.76 -6.39 -22.38
N VAL A 285 -18.46 -6.13 -21.10
CA VAL A 285 -19.07 -5.02 -20.35
C VAL A 285 -18.70 -3.66 -21.00
N ILE A 286 -17.43 -3.43 -21.34
CA ILE A 286 -17.02 -2.15 -21.96
C ILE A 286 -17.66 -1.97 -23.35
N TYR A 287 -17.77 -3.04 -24.13
CA TYR A 287 -18.39 -2.99 -25.45
C TYR A 287 -19.90 -2.71 -25.35
N LEU A 288 -20.62 -3.39 -24.44
CA LEU A 288 -22.04 -3.13 -24.21
C LEU A 288 -22.28 -1.70 -23.71
N LEU A 289 -21.43 -1.20 -22.82
CA LEU A 289 -21.51 0.18 -22.34
C LEU A 289 -21.31 1.17 -23.51
N LYS A 290 -20.32 0.92 -24.39
CA LYS A 290 -20.09 1.74 -25.58
C LYS A 290 -21.28 1.75 -26.52
N VAL A 291 -21.89 0.60 -26.77
CA VAL A 291 -23.09 0.51 -27.65
C VAL A 291 -24.28 1.24 -27.03
N ALA A 292 -24.45 1.16 -25.71
CA ALA A 292 -25.58 1.77 -24.99
C ALA A 292 -25.42 3.29 -24.78
N SER A 293 -24.19 3.79 -24.61
CA SER A 293 -23.95 5.16 -24.14
C SER A 293 -22.91 5.96 -24.94
N GLY A 294 -22.34 5.39 -26.00
CA GLY A 294 -21.49 6.07 -26.98
C GLY A 294 -19.98 6.00 -26.67
N HIS A 295 -19.54 5.75 -25.43
CA HIS A 295 -18.13 5.71 -25.05
C HIS A 295 -17.77 4.50 -24.19
N TYR A 296 -16.45 4.16 -24.14
CA TYR A 296 -15.90 3.08 -23.32
C TYR A 296 -15.69 3.49 -21.84
N TYR A 297 -16.51 4.34 -21.27
CA TYR A 297 -16.38 5.09 -20.00
C TYR A 297 -15.51 4.49 -18.88
N ILE A 298 -15.49 3.17 -18.70
CA ILE A 298 -14.83 2.50 -17.57
C ILE A 298 -13.47 1.88 -17.91
N GLU A 299 -13.00 2.05 -19.16
CA GLU A 299 -11.71 1.54 -19.59
C GLU A 299 -10.53 2.28 -18.95
N GLY A 300 -9.38 1.63 -18.90
CA GLY A 300 -8.12 2.20 -18.47
C GLY A 300 -8.20 2.97 -17.16
N VAL A 301 -7.51 4.11 -17.09
CA VAL A 301 -7.47 4.99 -15.90
C VAL A 301 -8.80 5.72 -15.64
N GLY A 302 -9.56 6.06 -16.72
CA GLY A 302 -10.88 6.67 -16.65
C GLY A 302 -10.90 8.18 -16.40
N TYR A 303 -9.83 8.91 -16.71
CA TYR A 303 -9.74 10.35 -16.44
C TYR A 303 -10.67 11.20 -17.31
N ALA A 304 -11.01 10.76 -18.52
CA ALA A 304 -12.00 11.43 -19.36
C ALA A 304 -13.35 11.60 -18.63
N VAL A 305 -13.80 10.55 -17.93
CA VAL A 305 -15.04 10.63 -17.14
C VAL A 305 -14.88 11.55 -15.94
N VAL A 306 -13.75 11.49 -15.24
CA VAL A 306 -13.47 12.43 -14.13
C VAL A 306 -13.57 13.87 -14.63
N GLN A 307 -12.94 14.18 -15.76
CA GLN A 307 -12.97 15.51 -16.38
C GLN A 307 -14.40 15.90 -16.80
N ASP A 308 -15.19 14.98 -17.35
CA ASP A 308 -16.56 15.25 -17.75
C ASP A 308 -17.48 15.51 -16.55
N VAL A 309 -17.27 14.82 -15.43
CA VAL A 309 -17.99 15.11 -14.17
C VAL A 309 -17.61 16.50 -13.64
N LEU A 310 -16.33 16.83 -13.60
CA LEU A 310 -15.83 18.12 -13.11
C LEU A 310 -16.25 19.30 -13.99
N THR A 311 -16.47 19.05 -15.28
CA THR A 311 -16.97 20.08 -16.23
C THR A 311 -18.49 20.11 -16.38
N GLY A 312 -19.21 19.24 -15.64
CA GLY A 312 -20.67 19.19 -15.67
C GLY A 312 -21.27 18.60 -16.96
N LYS A 313 -20.48 17.94 -17.80
CA LYS A 313 -20.98 17.29 -19.04
C LYS A 313 -21.85 16.05 -18.76
N ILE A 314 -21.67 15.40 -17.60
CA ILE A 314 -22.48 14.27 -17.16
C ILE A 314 -23.30 14.67 -15.92
N PRO A 315 -24.45 15.33 -16.08
CA PRO A 315 -25.24 15.83 -14.95
C PRO A 315 -26.21 14.77 -14.38
N ALA A 316 -26.43 13.67 -15.10
CA ALA A 316 -27.45 12.70 -14.71
C ALA A 316 -27.00 11.86 -13.50
N PHE A 317 -27.63 12.09 -12.34
CA PHE A 317 -27.39 11.36 -11.09
C PHE A 317 -27.39 9.84 -11.27
N SER A 318 -28.41 9.30 -11.95
CA SER A 318 -28.54 7.84 -12.14
C SER A 318 -27.40 7.24 -12.95
N PHE A 319 -26.92 7.95 -13.97
CA PHE A 319 -25.80 7.50 -14.80
C PHE A 319 -24.48 7.55 -14.04
N LEU A 320 -24.27 8.58 -13.22
CA LEU A 320 -23.07 8.67 -12.36
C LEU A 320 -23.01 7.52 -11.34
N VAL A 321 -24.15 7.13 -10.74
CA VAL A 321 -24.22 5.96 -9.85
C VAL A 321 -23.88 4.68 -10.61
N VAL A 322 -24.42 4.48 -11.81
CA VAL A 322 -24.12 3.31 -12.64
C VAL A 322 -22.62 3.26 -12.99
N LEU A 323 -22.01 4.39 -13.38
CA LEU A 323 -20.58 4.46 -13.69
C LEU A 323 -19.71 4.14 -12.46
N CYS A 324 -20.09 4.64 -11.27
CA CYS A 324 -19.39 4.33 -10.01
C CYS A 324 -19.40 2.81 -9.75
N LEU A 325 -20.55 2.17 -9.82
CA LEU A 325 -20.69 0.72 -9.58
C LEU A 325 -19.97 -0.12 -10.65
N LEU A 326 -20.10 0.27 -11.92
CA LEU A 326 -19.40 -0.40 -13.01
C LEU A 326 -17.87 -0.28 -12.87
N LYS A 327 -17.34 0.90 -12.47
CA LYS A 327 -15.90 1.08 -12.25
C LYS A 327 -15.41 0.24 -11.09
N LEU A 328 -16.16 0.21 -9.99
CA LEU A 328 -15.87 -0.64 -8.83
C LEU A 328 -15.75 -2.11 -9.24
N PHE A 329 -16.74 -2.61 -9.95
CA PHE A 329 -16.76 -4.00 -10.43
C PHE A 329 -15.65 -4.28 -11.44
N ALA A 330 -15.46 -3.41 -12.43
CA ALA A 330 -14.47 -3.55 -13.50
C ALA A 330 -13.03 -3.57 -12.96
N THR A 331 -12.71 -2.66 -12.01
CA THR A 331 -11.40 -2.61 -11.38
C THR A 331 -11.15 -3.85 -10.52
N SER A 332 -12.14 -4.23 -9.71
CA SER A 332 -12.05 -5.43 -8.89
C SER A 332 -11.90 -6.69 -9.74
N LEU A 333 -12.64 -6.79 -10.85
CA LEU A 333 -12.55 -7.91 -11.79
C LEU A 333 -11.16 -7.98 -12.46
N THR A 334 -10.65 -6.84 -12.95
CA THR A 334 -9.34 -6.76 -13.61
C THR A 334 -8.21 -7.21 -12.68
N LEU A 335 -8.18 -6.71 -11.43
CA LEU A 335 -7.12 -7.05 -10.47
C LEU A 335 -7.27 -8.47 -9.92
N ALA A 336 -8.49 -8.88 -9.55
CA ALA A 336 -8.77 -10.20 -9.00
C ALA A 336 -8.48 -11.33 -10.00
N SER A 337 -8.73 -11.10 -11.29
CA SER A 337 -8.41 -12.08 -12.33
C SER A 337 -6.91 -12.25 -12.56
N GLY A 338 -6.06 -11.30 -12.17
CA GLY A 338 -4.60 -11.38 -12.28
C GLY A 338 -3.96 -10.23 -13.07
N GLY A 339 -4.70 -9.17 -13.35
CA GLY A 339 -4.20 -7.96 -14.01
C GLY A 339 -3.12 -7.25 -13.18
N SER A 340 -2.36 -6.39 -13.84
CA SER A 340 -1.30 -5.56 -13.25
C SER A 340 -1.64 -4.08 -13.40
N GLY A 341 -1.88 -3.36 -12.29
CA GLY A 341 -2.24 -1.94 -12.33
C GLY A 341 -2.59 -1.40 -10.94
N GLY A 342 -2.76 -0.07 -10.81
CA GLY A 342 -3.05 0.60 -9.56
C GLY A 342 -4.55 0.70 -9.25
N ILE A 343 -4.86 1.07 -8.01
CA ILE A 343 -6.24 1.30 -7.53
C ILE A 343 -6.55 2.80 -7.33
N PHE A 344 -5.54 3.66 -7.43
CA PHE A 344 -5.67 5.08 -7.12
C PHE A 344 -6.56 5.82 -8.14
N SER A 345 -6.24 5.76 -9.45
CA SER A 345 -7.11 6.33 -10.50
C SER A 345 -8.54 5.78 -10.47
N PRO A 346 -8.78 4.47 -10.31
CA PRO A 346 -10.14 3.97 -10.09
C PRO A 346 -10.82 4.57 -8.86
N SER A 347 -10.08 4.81 -7.76
CA SER A 347 -10.63 5.48 -6.58
C SER A 347 -10.99 6.94 -6.88
N LEU A 348 -10.17 7.67 -7.65
CA LEU A 348 -10.52 9.01 -8.14
C LEU A 348 -11.81 9.00 -8.96
N PHE A 349 -11.93 8.07 -9.90
CA PHE A 349 -13.12 7.91 -10.73
C PHE A 349 -14.38 7.65 -9.89
N MET A 350 -14.31 6.64 -9.01
CA MET A 350 -15.42 6.30 -8.12
C MET A 350 -15.79 7.47 -7.20
N GLY A 351 -14.79 8.16 -6.67
CA GLY A 351 -14.98 9.35 -5.84
C GLY A 351 -15.63 10.51 -6.58
N ALA A 352 -15.17 10.79 -7.81
CA ALA A 352 -15.76 11.84 -8.67
C ALA A 352 -17.21 11.53 -9.03
N THR A 353 -17.49 10.30 -9.47
CA THR A 353 -18.85 9.89 -9.85
C THR A 353 -19.79 9.79 -8.65
N ALA A 354 -19.34 9.26 -7.52
CA ALA A 354 -20.12 9.19 -6.28
C ALA A 354 -20.40 10.60 -5.72
N GLY A 355 -19.35 11.45 -5.65
CA GLY A 355 -19.49 12.83 -5.19
C GLY A 355 -20.36 13.69 -6.10
N GLY A 356 -20.16 13.60 -7.41
CA GLY A 356 -20.99 14.26 -8.40
C GLY A 356 -22.45 13.81 -8.34
N ALA A 357 -22.70 12.51 -8.20
CA ALA A 357 -24.05 11.97 -8.01
C ALA A 357 -24.69 12.50 -6.72
N TYR A 358 -23.96 12.47 -5.61
CA TYR A 358 -24.45 13.00 -4.34
C TYR A 358 -24.75 14.50 -4.42
N GLY A 359 -23.85 15.31 -5.01
CA GLY A 359 -24.09 16.73 -5.23
C GLY A 359 -25.29 16.99 -6.12
N SER A 360 -25.44 16.27 -7.24
CA SER A 360 -26.60 16.39 -8.14
C SER A 360 -27.92 16.02 -7.45
N LEU A 361 -27.91 14.99 -6.60
CA LEU A 361 -29.06 14.61 -5.80
C LEU A 361 -29.45 15.72 -4.80
N LEU A 362 -28.48 16.33 -4.14
CA LEU A 362 -28.73 17.42 -3.19
C LEU A 362 -29.26 18.68 -3.88
N VAL A 363 -28.78 19.01 -5.09
CA VAL A 363 -29.35 20.11 -5.90
C VAL A 363 -30.85 19.88 -6.14
N PHE A 364 -31.25 18.63 -6.42
CA PHE A 364 -32.64 18.29 -6.62
C PHE A 364 -33.46 18.33 -5.32
N LEU A 365 -32.92 17.83 -4.21
CA LEU A 365 -33.65 17.72 -2.92
C LEU A 365 -33.73 19.06 -2.17
N ILE A 366 -32.69 19.91 -2.27
CA ILE A 366 -32.58 21.15 -1.48
C ILE A 366 -32.17 22.30 -2.43
N PRO A 367 -33.06 22.71 -3.34
CA PRO A 367 -32.78 23.83 -4.22
C PRO A 367 -32.58 25.11 -3.39
N GLY A 368 -31.48 25.84 -3.61
CA GLY A 368 -31.15 27.07 -2.88
C GLY A 368 -30.03 26.94 -1.83
N LEU A 369 -29.49 25.75 -1.58
CA LEU A 369 -28.33 25.59 -0.69
C LEU A 369 -27.00 26.01 -1.34
N GLY A 370 -27.00 26.41 -2.62
CA GLY A 370 -25.78 26.82 -3.33
C GLY A 370 -24.81 25.67 -3.61
N ILE A 371 -25.35 24.49 -3.90
CA ILE A 371 -24.58 23.26 -4.13
C ILE A 371 -23.99 23.27 -5.54
N ASP A 372 -22.68 23.05 -5.63
CA ASP A 372 -21.97 22.77 -6.87
C ASP A 372 -21.58 21.28 -6.93
N PRO A 373 -22.16 20.48 -7.83
CA PRO A 373 -21.82 19.06 -7.97
C PRO A 373 -20.34 18.79 -8.28
N ALA A 374 -19.62 19.73 -8.95
CA ALA A 374 -18.20 19.60 -9.23
C ALA A 374 -17.37 19.66 -7.94
N ALA A 375 -17.70 20.57 -7.01
CA ALA A 375 -17.04 20.65 -5.71
C ALA A 375 -17.25 19.38 -4.88
N PHE A 376 -18.47 18.80 -4.93
CA PHE A 376 -18.76 17.50 -4.30
C PHE A 376 -18.00 16.36 -4.97
N ALA A 377 -17.81 16.40 -6.29
CA ALA A 377 -17.00 15.42 -7.01
C ALA A 377 -15.53 15.47 -6.56
N VAL A 378 -14.93 16.66 -6.43
CA VAL A 378 -13.55 16.82 -5.93
C VAL A 378 -13.41 16.31 -4.49
N ALA A 379 -14.34 16.70 -3.60
CA ALA A 379 -14.35 16.21 -2.23
C ALA A 379 -14.53 14.69 -2.16
N GLY A 380 -15.38 14.14 -3.03
CA GLY A 380 -15.59 12.70 -3.21
C GLY A 380 -14.32 11.97 -3.67
N MET A 381 -13.57 12.55 -4.64
CA MET A 381 -12.27 12.02 -5.07
C MET A 381 -11.31 11.86 -3.89
N ALA A 382 -11.13 12.92 -3.12
CA ALA A 382 -10.25 12.90 -1.96
C ALA A 382 -10.74 11.89 -0.90
N GLY A 383 -12.05 11.90 -0.59
CA GLY A 383 -12.68 10.98 0.36
C GLY A 383 -12.51 9.51 -0.02
N MET A 384 -12.71 9.18 -1.32
CA MET A 384 -12.57 7.79 -1.80
C MET A 384 -11.11 7.33 -1.75
N VAL A 385 -10.15 8.18 -2.14
CA VAL A 385 -8.73 7.86 -2.05
C VAL A 385 -8.31 7.68 -0.60
N GLY A 386 -8.61 8.65 0.29
CA GLY A 386 -8.23 8.59 1.70
C GLY A 386 -8.87 7.40 2.43
N GLY A 387 -10.17 7.15 2.19
CA GLY A 387 -10.89 6.02 2.76
C GLY A 387 -10.33 4.66 2.30
N THR A 388 -10.09 4.51 1.00
CA THR A 388 -9.62 3.25 0.43
C THR A 388 -8.17 2.93 0.80
N THR A 389 -7.26 3.92 0.67
CA THR A 389 -5.82 3.72 0.87
C THR A 389 -5.38 3.81 2.32
N GLY A 390 -6.13 4.53 3.16
CA GLY A 390 -5.75 4.86 4.52
C GLY A 390 -4.81 6.06 4.63
N ALA A 391 -4.50 6.75 3.53
CA ALA A 391 -3.61 7.91 3.46
C ALA A 391 -4.44 9.21 3.36
N ALA A 392 -4.84 9.72 4.50
CA ALA A 392 -5.74 10.87 4.58
C ALA A 392 -5.06 12.18 4.16
N LEU A 393 -3.86 12.45 4.67
CA LEU A 393 -3.12 13.67 4.34
C LEU A 393 -2.67 13.68 2.88
N THR A 394 -2.18 12.54 2.40
CA THR A 394 -1.81 12.37 0.99
C THR A 394 -3.00 12.65 0.08
N ALA A 395 -4.19 12.13 0.40
CA ALA A 395 -5.38 12.32 -0.42
C ALA A 395 -5.77 13.80 -0.52
N ILE A 396 -5.79 14.54 0.61
CA ILE A 396 -6.14 15.96 0.63
C ILE A 396 -5.16 16.78 -0.21
N VAL A 397 -3.86 16.65 0.08
CA VAL A 397 -2.84 17.48 -0.55
C VAL A 397 -2.66 17.13 -2.04
N MET A 398 -2.70 15.84 -2.36
CA MET A 398 -2.54 15.39 -3.74
C MET A 398 -3.70 15.86 -4.63
N ILE A 399 -4.95 15.78 -4.17
CA ILE A 399 -6.10 16.27 -4.94
C ILE A 399 -6.06 17.80 -5.03
N PHE A 400 -5.62 18.50 -3.97
CA PHE A 400 -5.39 19.94 -4.03
C PHE A 400 -4.35 20.30 -5.11
N GLU A 401 -3.19 19.65 -5.15
CA GLU A 401 -2.17 19.89 -6.18
C GLU A 401 -2.66 19.52 -7.60
N MET A 402 -3.51 18.51 -7.73
CA MET A 402 -4.08 18.08 -9.02
C MET A 402 -5.14 19.05 -9.55
N THR A 403 -5.78 19.84 -8.70
CA THR A 403 -6.87 20.77 -9.06
C THR A 403 -6.47 22.23 -8.94
N LEU A 404 -5.47 22.54 -8.12
CA LEU A 404 -4.96 23.88 -7.78
C LEU A 404 -6.04 24.82 -7.22
N ASP A 405 -7.09 24.28 -6.61
CA ASP A 405 -8.17 25.07 -6.02
C ASP A 405 -8.15 25.02 -4.50
N TYR A 406 -7.86 26.15 -3.88
CA TYR A 406 -7.81 26.26 -2.42
C TYR A 406 -9.18 26.15 -1.75
N SER A 407 -10.25 26.53 -2.45
CA SER A 407 -11.60 26.60 -1.89
C SER A 407 -12.14 25.22 -1.46
N VAL A 408 -11.64 24.15 -2.09
CA VAL A 408 -12.10 22.78 -1.81
C VAL A 408 -11.34 22.09 -0.67
N ILE A 409 -10.30 22.69 -0.08
CA ILE A 409 -9.49 22.06 0.97
C ILE A 409 -10.33 21.70 2.19
N LEU A 410 -11.14 22.65 2.70
CA LEU A 410 -11.96 22.39 3.90
C LEU A 410 -13.03 21.31 3.67
N PRO A 411 -13.83 21.34 2.56
CA PRO A 411 -14.70 20.23 2.20
C PRO A 411 -14.00 18.90 2.08
N MET A 412 -12.86 18.85 1.37
CA MET A 412 -12.06 17.63 1.24
C MET A 412 -11.64 17.11 2.61
N THR A 413 -11.16 17.98 3.50
CA THR A 413 -10.70 17.58 4.84
C THR A 413 -11.82 16.91 5.63
N ILE A 414 -13.03 17.49 5.64
CA ILE A 414 -14.20 16.90 6.33
C ILE A 414 -14.58 15.57 5.70
N THR A 415 -14.67 15.54 4.37
CA THR A 415 -15.06 14.33 3.63
C THR A 415 -14.06 13.20 3.82
N VAL A 416 -12.74 13.49 3.76
CA VAL A 416 -11.67 12.50 3.96
C VAL A 416 -11.67 11.98 5.40
N ALA A 417 -11.75 12.88 6.39
CA ALA A 417 -11.73 12.48 7.81
C ALA A 417 -12.87 11.51 8.14
N LEU A 418 -14.09 11.82 7.68
CA LEU A 418 -15.26 10.95 7.90
C LEU A 418 -15.20 9.68 7.07
N SER A 419 -14.76 9.76 5.80
CA SER A 419 -14.59 8.57 4.96
C SER A 419 -13.58 7.58 5.56
N TYR A 420 -12.42 8.09 5.99
CA TYR A 420 -11.40 7.30 6.68
C TYR A 420 -11.95 6.69 7.98
N GLY A 421 -12.64 7.50 8.81
CA GLY A 421 -13.23 7.04 10.08
C GLY A 421 -14.26 5.94 9.87
N VAL A 422 -15.22 6.13 8.95
CA VAL A 422 -16.25 5.13 8.63
C VAL A 422 -15.62 3.84 8.11
N ARG A 423 -14.67 3.93 7.17
CA ARG A 423 -13.97 2.74 6.67
C ARG A 423 -13.25 2.03 7.80
N LYS A 424 -12.50 2.74 8.68
CA LYS A 424 -11.73 2.14 9.77
C LYS A 424 -12.64 1.46 10.81
N LEU A 425 -13.83 2.02 11.08
CA LEU A 425 -14.84 1.41 11.94
C LEU A 425 -15.44 0.12 11.35
N LEU A 426 -15.69 0.09 10.03
CA LEU A 426 -16.33 -1.05 9.36
C LEU A 426 -15.32 -2.12 8.92
N PHE A 427 -14.08 -1.71 8.67
CA PHE A 427 -13.02 -2.58 8.19
C PHE A 427 -11.65 -2.01 8.59
N LYS A 428 -10.92 -2.69 9.47
CA LYS A 428 -9.66 -2.20 10.06
C LYS A 428 -8.61 -1.89 8.99
N GLU A 429 -8.42 -2.81 8.05
CA GLU A 429 -7.36 -2.75 7.07
C GLU A 429 -7.71 -1.87 5.86
N SER A 430 -6.71 -1.16 5.31
CA SER A 430 -6.84 -0.49 4.02
C SER A 430 -6.65 -1.48 2.86
N ILE A 431 -6.92 -1.03 1.64
CA ILE A 431 -6.68 -1.84 0.45
C ILE A 431 -5.20 -2.23 0.28
N TYR A 432 -4.29 -1.45 0.84
CA TYR A 432 -2.85 -1.73 0.77
C TYR A 432 -2.36 -2.61 1.92
N THR A 433 -2.91 -2.46 3.13
CA THR A 433 -2.47 -3.23 4.30
C THR A 433 -3.09 -4.62 4.35
N LEU A 434 -4.27 -4.83 3.75
CA LEU A 434 -4.96 -6.12 3.80
C LEU A 434 -4.16 -7.25 3.15
N LYS A 435 -3.46 -6.99 2.03
CA LYS A 435 -2.67 -8.03 1.35
C LYS A 435 -1.48 -8.52 2.19
N PRO A 436 -0.62 -7.66 2.77
CA PRO A 436 0.38 -8.07 3.76
C PRO A 436 -0.22 -8.81 4.95
N VAL A 437 -1.32 -8.32 5.53
CA VAL A 437 -1.98 -8.96 6.70
C VAL A 437 -2.48 -10.37 6.35
N ARG A 438 -3.07 -10.58 5.17
CA ARG A 438 -3.46 -11.92 4.68
C ARG A 438 -2.27 -12.87 4.50
N ARG A 439 -1.08 -12.35 4.23
CA ARG A 439 0.19 -13.10 4.21
C ARG A 439 0.76 -13.37 5.60
N GLY A 440 0.08 -12.94 6.66
CA GLY A 440 0.52 -13.06 8.05
C GLY A 440 1.54 -12.02 8.50
N TYR A 441 1.71 -10.93 7.74
CA TYR A 441 2.59 -9.82 8.10
C TYR A 441 1.84 -8.81 8.98
N VAL A 442 2.54 -8.25 9.97
CA VAL A 442 2.04 -7.11 10.74
C VAL A 442 2.49 -5.83 10.03
N VAL A 443 1.54 -5.00 9.59
CA VAL A 443 1.86 -3.66 9.08
C VAL A 443 1.83 -2.71 10.27
N PRO A 444 2.98 -2.12 10.67
CA PRO A 444 3.02 -1.25 11.84
C PRO A 444 2.21 0.02 11.61
N ASP A 445 1.37 0.42 12.56
CA ASP A 445 0.85 1.78 12.64
C ASP A 445 2.00 2.74 13.04
N THR A 446 1.90 4.03 12.73
CA THR A 446 3.00 5.02 12.84
C THR A 446 3.69 5.01 14.20
N LEU A 447 2.94 4.89 15.31
CA LEU A 447 3.48 4.81 16.68
C LEU A 447 4.19 3.48 16.97
N GLN A 448 3.70 2.37 16.42
CA GLN A 448 4.33 1.05 16.55
C GLN A 448 5.64 0.97 15.75
N ALA A 449 5.75 1.66 14.62
CA ALA A 449 6.98 1.70 13.83
C ALA A 449 8.12 2.39 14.59
N ASP A 450 7.85 3.50 15.27
CA ASP A 450 8.84 4.19 16.11
C ASP A 450 9.31 3.32 17.27
N LEU A 451 8.40 2.60 17.91
CA LEU A 451 8.69 1.64 18.96
C LEU A 451 9.52 0.44 18.49
N LEU A 452 9.10 -0.17 17.37
CA LEU A 452 9.77 -1.31 16.76
C LEU A 452 11.22 -0.99 16.36
N HIS A 453 11.50 0.27 16.01
CA HIS A 453 12.82 0.75 15.64
C HIS A 453 13.62 1.38 16.80
N ALA A 454 12.96 1.97 17.80
CA ALA A 454 13.60 2.62 18.95
C ALA A 454 14.00 1.64 20.05
N LYS A 455 13.16 0.65 20.35
CA LYS A 455 13.40 -0.36 21.39
C LYS A 455 14.30 -1.47 20.89
N ARG A 456 15.26 -1.86 21.73
CA ARG A 456 16.16 -2.99 21.46
C ARG A 456 15.71 -4.24 22.23
N ALA A 457 16.18 -5.40 21.80
CA ALA A 457 15.88 -6.67 22.46
C ALA A 457 16.19 -6.62 23.96
N ARG A 458 17.30 -6.00 24.36
CA ARG A 458 17.70 -5.84 25.76
C ARG A 458 16.72 -5.02 26.60
N ASP A 459 15.96 -4.10 25.98
CA ASP A 459 15.04 -3.21 26.68
C ASP A 459 13.69 -3.88 26.97
N LEU A 460 13.43 -5.03 26.33
CA LEU A 460 12.13 -5.71 26.33
C LEU A 460 12.23 -7.20 26.69
N MET A 461 13.43 -7.78 26.74
CA MET A 461 13.59 -9.19 27.07
C MET A 461 13.25 -9.46 28.54
N ASP A 462 12.65 -10.61 28.78
CA ASP A 462 12.54 -11.15 30.12
C ASP A 462 13.92 -11.71 30.54
N THR A 463 14.45 -11.16 31.62
CA THR A 463 15.75 -11.52 32.20
C THR A 463 15.64 -12.57 33.30
N HIS A 464 14.41 -12.94 33.71
CA HIS A 464 14.17 -13.98 34.70
C HIS A 464 14.33 -15.37 34.08
N ILE A 465 15.53 -15.69 33.67
CA ILE A 465 15.89 -16.95 33.02
C ILE A 465 16.92 -17.74 33.83
N GLY A 466 16.84 -19.06 33.75
CA GLY A 466 17.87 -19.98 34.21
C GLY A 466 18.56 -20.67 33.04
N THR A 467 19.82 -21.07 33.17
CA THR A 467 20.53 -21.91 32.22
C THR A 467 20.83 -23.26 32.84
N ILE A 468 20.59 -24.35 32.11
CA ILE A 468 20.83 -25.71 32.56
C ILE A 468 21.49 -26.54 31.46
N GLY A 469 22.44 -27.41 31.84
CA GLY A 469 23.03 -28.37 30.93
C GLY A 469 22.06 -29.52 30.60
N LEU A 470 22.10 -30.06 29.39
CA LEU A 470 21.23 -31.17 28.99
C LEU A 470 21.46 -32.40 29.86
N SER A 471 22.68 -32.63 30.37
CA SER A 471 23.03 -33.70 31.30
C SER A 471 22.53 -33.48 32.72
N GLU A 472 22.22 -32.24 33.10
CA GLU A 472 21.79 -31.82 34.43
C GLU A 472 20.27 -31.76 34.61
N THR A 473 19.52 -32.21 33.62
CA THR A 473 18.03 -32.17 33.60
C THR A 473 17.39 -32.94 34.78
N GLY A 474 18.12 -33.82 35.48
CA GLY A 474 17.66 -34.43 36.73
C GLY A 474 17.56 -33.48 37.96
N HIS A 475 18.11 -32.27 37.89
CA HIS A 475 18.11 -31.32 38.97
C HIS A 475 17.13 -30.14 38.77
N ILE A 476 16.22 -30.23 37.83
CA ILE A 476 15.25 -29.19 37.46
C ILE A 476 14.40 -28.73 38.67
N ALA A 477 14.09 -29.65 39.59
CA ALA A 477 13.35 -29.33 40.80
C ALA A 477 13.98 -28.15 41.61
N ARG A 478 15.30 -28.01 41.55
CA ARG A 478 16.03 -26.92 42.23
C ARG A 478 15.82 -25.56 41.57
N TYR A 479 15.55 -25.53 40.28
CA TYR A 479 15.28 -24.31 39.52
C TYR A 479 13.79 -23.92 39.57
N VAL A 480 12.90 -24.91 39.63
CA VAL A 480 11.45 -24.71 39.74
C VAL A 480 11.04 -24.13 41.08
N SER A 481 11.78 -24.44 42.17
CA SER A 481 11.55 -23.86 43.49
C SER A 481 11.89 -22.36 43.59
N ASN A 482 12.61 -21.80 42.59
CA ASN A 482 12.88 -20.38 42.54
C ASN A 482 11.74 -19.65 41.79
N SER A 483 10.91 -18.90 42.52
CA SER A 483 9.70 -18.24 42.05
C SER A 483 9.93 -17.15 40.97
N GLU A 484 11.19 -16.75 40.73
CA GLU A 484 11.51 -15.67 39.81
C GLU A 484 11.82 -16.10 38.37
N ILE A 485 12.04 -17.42 38.12
CA ILE A 485 12.45 -17.89 36.80
C ILE A 485 11.22 -18.17 35.91
N SER A 486 11.13 -17.52 34.76
CA SER A 486 10.07 -17.73 33.77
C SER A 486 10.41 -18.83 32.75
N HIS A 487 11.69 -18.91 32.33
CA HIS A 487 12.16 -19.87 31.34
C HIS A 487 13.51 -20.46 31.73
N LEU A 488 13.67 -21.78 31.49
CA LEU A 488 14.96 -22.47 31.60
C LEU A 488 15.53 -22.71 30.20
N ILE A 489 16.71 -22.17 29.93
CA ILE A 489 17.43 -22.37 28.66
C ILE A 489 18.31 -23.61 28.77
N VAL A 490 18.08 -24.58 27.89
CA VAL A 490 18.83 -25.84 27.85
C VAL A 490 19.98 -25.69 26.90
N GLN A 491 21.19 -26.02 27.39
CA GLN A 491 22.45 -25.94 26.64
C GLN A 491 23.18 -27.30 26.65
N GLU A 492 23.91 -27.58 25.59
CA GLU A 492 24.85 -28.69 25.47
C GLU A 492 26.10 -28.19 24.74
N ASP A 493 27.27 -28.35 25.33
CA ASP A 493 28.54 -27.90 24.77
C ASP A 493 28.50 -26.45 24.25
N ASP A 494 28.00 -25.51 25.09
CA ASP A 494 27.79 -24.10 24.76
C ASP A 494 26.81 -23.82 23.60
N LYS A 495 26.13 -24.85 23.09
CA LYS A 495 25.06 -24.67 22.09
C LYS A 495 23.69 -24.65 22.76
N ILE A 496 22.87 -23.68 22.37
CA ILE A 496 21.48 -23.60 22.83
C ILE A 496 20.67 -24.66 22.10
N ILE A 497 20.06 -25.58 22.85
CA ILE A 497 19.18 -26.65 22.34
C ILE A 497 17.72 -26.21 22.31
N GLY A 498 17.30 -25.40 23.28
CA GLY A 498 15.95 -24.91 23.38
C GLY A 498 15.64 -24.25 24.70
N ALA A 499 14.38 -24.02 24.95
CA ALA A 499 13.87 -23.43 26.18
C ALA A 499 12.74 -24.28 26.77
N LEU A 500 12.63 -24.29 28.09
CA LEU A 500 11.53 -24.89 28.88
C LEU A 500 10.76 -23.79 29.60
N PRO A 501 9.52 -23.50 29.25
CA PRO A 501 8.66 -22.61 30.01
C PRO A 501 8.40 -23.20 31.40
N ARG A 502 8.37 -22.33 32.44
CA ARG A 502 8.09 -22.72 33.83
C ARG A 502 6.78 -23.52 33.95
N GLU A 503 5.72 -23.07 33.29
CA GLU A 503 4.40 -23.72 33.29
C GLU A 503 4.44 -25.19 32.85
N SER A 504 5.41 -25.55 32.01
CA SER A 504 5.59 -26.92 31.53
C SER A 504 6.19 -27.86 32.60
N VAL A 505 6.70 -27.31 33.72
CA VAL A 505 7.44 -28.02 34.74
C VAL A 505 6.76 -27.96 36.13
N GLU A 506 5.98 -26.91 36.41
CA GLU A 506 5.38 -26.65 37.77
C GLU A 506 4.39 -27.72 38.25
N ASN A 507 3.71 -28.41 37.33
CA ASN A 507 2.57 -29.25 37.71
C ASN A 507 2.94 -30.69 38.06
N ARG A 508 4.25 -31.10 38.10
CA ARG A 508 4.62 -32.51 38.32
C ARG A 508 5.96 -32.67 39.05
N GLN A 509 5.89 -33.08 40.31
CA GLN A 509 7.07 -33.30 41.16
C GLN A 509 7.83 -34.61 40.91
N GLU A 510 7.41 -35.51 39.97
CA GLU A 510 7.95 -36.84 39.81
C GLU A 510 8.21 -37.30 38.33
N GLU A 511 8.49 -36.42 37.39
CA GLU A 511 8.81 -36.85 36.02
C GLU A 511 10.31 -37.14 35.83
N THR A 512 10.63 -38.35 35.36
CA THR A 512 11.98 -38.83 35.02
C THR A 512 12.59 -37.99 33.86
N ALA A 513 13.92 -37.85 33.86
CA ALA A 513 14.70 -37.03 32.87
C ALA A 513 14.37 -37.31 31.38
N PHE A 514 13.74 -38.46 31.08
CA PHE A 514 13.35 -38.84 29.72
C PHE A 514 12.15 -38.03 29.17
N ASN A 515 11.16 -37.72 30.00
CA ASN A 515 9.97 -36.94 29.57
C ASN A 515 10.25 -35.44 29.35
N LEU A 516 11.29 -34.90 29.96
CA LEU A 516 11.66 -33.49 29.84
C LEU A 516 12.24 -33.13 28.47
N LYS A 517 12.93 -34.06 27.81
CA LYS A 517 13.48 -33.85 26.45
C LYS A 517 12.41 -33.60 25.39
N GLU A 518 11.19 -34.13 25.60
CA GLU A 518 10.06 -33.94 24.70
C GLU A 518 9.38 -32.55 24.87
N LYS A 519 9.54 -31.91 26.04
CA LYS A 519 8.94 -30.63 26.38
C LYS A 519 9.84 -29.44 26.03
N ILE A 520 11.09 -29.69 25.63
CA ILE A 520 11.99 -28.63 25.19
C ILE A 520 11.44 -28.01 23.90
N LEU A 521 11.13 -26.72 23.95
CA LEU A 521 10.79 -25.95 22.75
C LEU A 521 12.05 -25.81 21.91
N LYS A 522 12.15 -26.59 20.83
CA LYS A 522 13.29 -26.61 19.91
C LYS A 522 13.15 -25.60 18.78
N ASP A 523 11.95 -25.11 18.55
CA ASP A 523 11.65 -24.10 17.53
C ASP A 523 11.81 -22.71 18.15
N PHE A 524 13.01 -22.16 18.09
CA PHE A 524 13.37 -20.82 18.57
C PHE A 524 14.23 -20.08 17.55
N VAL A 525 14.34 -18.77 17.71
CA VAL A 525 15.29 -17.94 16.97
C VAL A 525 16.29 -17.28 17.93
N VAL A 526 17.47 -16.96 17.42
CA VAL A 526 18.49 -16.25 18.22
C VAL A 526 18.52 -14.79 17.82
N ALA A 527 18.42 -13.91 18.80
CA ALA A 527 18.53 -12.47 18.65
C ALA A 527 19.72 -11.93 19.47
N ASN A 528 20.30 -10.81 19.05
CA ASN A 528 21.32 -10.12 19.83
C ASN A 528 20.68 -9.04 20.72
N GLU A 529 21.28 -8.69 21.85
CA GLU A 529 20.81 -7.61 22.73
C GLU A 529 20.64 -6.26 21.99
N THR A 530 21.42 -6.05 20.93
CA THR A 530 21.40 -4.83 20.12
C THR A 530 20.40 -4.86 18.97
N ASP A 531 19.76 -6.01 18.70
CA ASP A 531 18.73 -6.10 17.68
C ASP A 531 17.54 -5.20 18.06
N THR A 532 16.97 -4.52 17.06
CA THR A 532 15.73 -3.78 17.28
C THR A 532 14.55 -4.75 17.45
N LEU A 533 13.50 -4.30 18.12
CA LEU A 533 12.27 -5.10 18.25
C LEU A 533 11.77 -5.58 16.88
N PHE A 534 11.87 -4.73 15.87
CA PHE A 534 11.56 -5.08 14.49
C PHE A 534 12.38 -6.29 13.99
N ASN A 535 13.70 -6.30 14.23
CA ASN A 535 14.55 -7.42 13.84
C ASN A 535 14.19 -8.72 14.57
N VAL A 536 13.76 -8.62 15.83
CA VAL A 536 13.30 -9.80 16.61
C VAL A 536 12.02 -10.35 16.03
N ILE A 537 11.04 -9.49 15.74
CA ILE A 537 9.78 -9.87 15.10
C ILE A 537 10.02 -10.49 13.72
N GLU A 538 10.91 -9.89 12.91
CA GLU A 538 11.27 -10.44 11.60
C GLU A 538 11.86 -11.85 11.71
N LYS A 539 12.76 -12.08 12.67
CA LYS A 539 13.36 -13.41 12.91
C LYS A 539 12.30 -14.45 13.30
N LEU A 540 11.41 -14.08 14.22
CA LEU A 540 10.30 -14.93 14.65
C LEU A 540 9.32 -15.24 13.51
N HIS A 541 9.13 -14.28 12.62
CA HIS A 541 8.24 -14.44 11.47
C HIS A 541 8.85 -15.34 10.38
N ARG A 542 10.14 -15.17 10.08
CA ARG A 542 10.85 -16.02 9.11
C ARG A 542 10.85 -17.49 9.52
N ASN A 543 10.87 -17.76 10.83
CA ASN A 543 10.69 -19.10 11.37
C ASN A 543 9.30 -19.23 11.99
N ASN A 544 8.30 -19.52 11.15
CA ASN A 544 6.90 -19.55 11.52
C ASN A 544 6.56 -20.56 12.65
N LYS A 545 7.44 -21.52 12.90
CA LYS A 545 7.34 -22.50 13.99
C LYS A 545 7.89 -21.97 15.31
N ALA A 546 8.79 -20.96 15.28
CA ALA A 546 9.40 -20.44 16.49
C ALA A 546 8.39 -19.66 17.35
N SER A 547 8.24 -20.07 18.59
CA SER A 547 7.36 -19.43 19.58
C SER A 547 8.09 -18.35 20.40
N LEU A 548 9.43 -18.37 20.40
CA LEU A 548 10.26 -17.47 21.21
C LEU A 548 11.59 -17.12 20.54
N ALA A 549 12.15 -15.98 20.93
CA ALA A 549 13.50 -15.53 20.62
C ALA A 549 14.40 -15.60 21.86
N ILE A 550 15.51 -16.29 21.77
CA ILE A 550 16.55 -16.31 22.81
C ILE A 550 17.52 -15.18 22.52
N VAL A 551 17.66 -14.26 23.48
CA VAL A 551 18.54 -13.10 23.34
C VAL A 551 19.91 -13.42 23.91
N VAL A 552 20.96 -13.18 23.11
CA VAL A 552 22.34 -13.42 23.49
C VAL A 552 23.15 -12.11 23.57
N SER A 553 24.07 -12.06 24.51
CA SER A 553 24.95 -10.89 24.70
C SER A 553 26.16 -10.94 23.77
N ASP A 554 26.48 -9.80 23.16
CA ASP A 554 27.55 -9.63 22.15
C ASP A 554 28.89 -9.13 22.80
N LYS A 555 29.21 -9.54 24.01
CA LYS A 555 30.46 -9.19 24.64
C LYS A 555 31.66 -9.89 23.98
N LYS A 556 32.38 -9.16 23.15
CA LYS A 556 33.55 -9.48 22.33
C LYS A 556 34.80 -10.03 23.06
N LYS A 557 34.74 -10.74 24.18
CA LYS A 557 35.96 -11.15 24.90
C LYS A 557 36.02 -12.59 25.42
N THR A 558 34.99 -13.43 25.21
CA THR A 558 35.08 -14.87 25.51
C THR A 558 34.20 -15.63 24.51
N ASP A 559 34.68 -16.75 24.03
CA ASP A 559 34.08 -17.59 22.95
C ASP A 559 32.73 -18.22 23.30
N SER A 560 32.15 -17.91 24.45
CA SER A 560 30.81 -18.40 24.91
C SER A 560 29.77 -17.28 24.78
N ARG A 561 28.77 -17.48 23.93
CA ARG A 561 27.57 -16.65 23.83
C ARG A 561 26.74 -16.78 25.11
N ARG A 562 26.78 -15.78 25.97
CA ARG A 562 25.98 -15.75 27.21
C ARG A 562 24.54 -15.40 26.86
N VAL A 563 23.59 -16.26 27.24
CA VAL A 563 22.16 -15.96 27.12
C VAL A 563 21.82 -14.81 28.08
N ALA A 564 21.17 -13.76 27.58
CA ALA A 564 20.81 -12.56 28.32
C ALA A 564 19.33 -12.52 28.70
N GLY A 565 18.43 -13.11 27.90
CA GLY A 565 17.00 -13.13 28.14
C GLY A 565 16.21 -13.86 27.07
N VAL A 566 14.90 -13.80 27.18
CA VAL A 566 13.94 -14.41 26.26
C VAL A 566 12.86 -13.40 25.89
N ILE A 567 12.39 -13.45 24.64
CA ILE A 567 11.22 -12.70 24.16
C ILE A 567 10.26 -13.71 23.53
N THR A 568 9.08 -13.88 24.11
CA THR A 568 8.02 -14.75 23.58
C THR A 568 7.07 -13.95 22.67
N ARG A 569 6.31 -14.65 21.81
CA ARG A 569 5.28 -14.01 20.98
C ARG A 569 4.20 -13.36 21.84
N ASP A 570 3.77 -14.02 22.92
CA ASP A 570 2.75 -13.48 23.83
C ASP A 570 3.25 -12.25 24.57
N HIS A 571 4.55 -12.21 24.93
CA HIS A 571 5.17 -11.03 25.52
C HIS A 571 5.19 -9.84 24.55
N LEU A 572 5.49 -10.11 23.26
CA LEU A 572 5.44 -9.10 22.19
C LEU A 572 4.02 -8.56 21.99
N THR A 573 3.03 -9.44 21.95
CA THR A 573 1.61 -9.05 21.80
C THR A 573 1.18 -8.15 22.95
N ARG A 574 1.49 -8.51 24.20
CA ARG A 574 1.17 -7.72 25.38
C ARG A 574 1.86 -6.35 25.39
N ILE A 575 3.14 -6.28 25.01
CA ILE A 575 3.84 -5.00 24.88
C ILE A 575 3.16 -4.12 23.83
N LEU A 576 2.75 -4.66 22.70
CA LEU A 576 2.06 -3.91 21.65
C LEU A 576 0.67 -3.45 22.10
N GLU A 577 -0.07 -4.29 22.83
CA GLU A 577 -1.39 -3.97 23.41
C GLU A 577 -1.29 -2.89 24.49
N GLU A 578 -0.34 -2.99 25.44
CA GLU A 578 -0.09 -1.97 26.47
C GLU A 578 0.22 -0.59 25.86
N TYR A 579 0.91 -0.57 24.74
CA TYR A 579 1.20 0.68 24.01
C TYR A 579 -0.02 1.19 23.23
N GLU A 580 -0.84 0.33 22.64
CA GLU A 580 -2.13 0.72 22.04
C GLU A 580 -3.06 1.34 23.12
N GLU A 581 -3.14 0.79 24.31
CA GLU A 581 -3.94 1.32 25.41
C GLU A 581 -3.43 2.68 25.89
N LEU A 582 -2.12 2.86 26.07
CA LEU A 582 -1.51 4.12 26.50
C LEU A 582 -1.76 5.29 25.53
N PHE A 583 -1.91 5.00 24.25
CA PHE A 583 -2.10 6.03 23.21
C PHE A 583 -3.50 6.06 22.60
N SER A 584 -4.34 5.04 22.82
CA SER A 584 -5.73 5.04 22.34
C SER A 584 -6.68 5.89 23.18
N GLY A 585 -6.21 6.39 24.34
CA GLY A 585 -7.02 7.27 25.21
C GLY A 585 -8.35 6.63 25.64
N ARG A 586 -8.37 5.33 25.92
CA ARG A 586 -9.47 4.75 26.67
C ARG A 586 -9.41 5.28 28.10
N ASP A 587 -10.02 6.45 28.27
CA ASP A 587 -10.52 6.91 29.56
C ASP A 587 -11.68 5.97 29.96
N ASP A 588 -11.39 4.90 30.67
CA ASP A 588 -12.40 4.05 31.32
C ASP A 588 -12.97 4.75 32.57
N SER A 589 -13.14 6.07 32.48
CA SER A 589 -13.82 6.88 33.51
C SER A 589 -14.99 7.65 32.89
N ILE A 590 -16.06 6.96 32.51
CA ILE A 590 -17.44 7.46 32.64
C ILE A 590 -18.37 6.26 32.92
#